data_cc79987b531bc367b84000f6a8f6a047
#
_entry.id   cc79987b531bc367b84000f6a8f6a047
#
_cell.length_a   1.000
_cell.length_b   1.000
_cell.length_c   1.000
_cell.angle_alpha   90.00
_cell.angle_beta   90.00
_cell.angle_gamma   90.00
#
_symmetry.space_group_name_H-M   'P 1'
#
loop_
_entity.id
_entity.type
_entity.pdbx_description
1 polymer ?
#
loop_
_entity_poly.entity_id
_entity_poly.type
_entity_poly.pdbx_seq_one_letter_code
_entity_poly.pdbx_strand_id
1 'polypeptide(L)'
;FYSFLELEHLYDSAIELVKTQLNIFDNEFSMRFQRNPIHNIESRIKTPQSIVGKLQRKGMPVTPESARNNLTDIAGVRVICCYIDDIYAIADLLTDHSAFQLRKIKDYIKNPKPNGYRSFHMILDVPVYMSNGKEIAPVEIQIRTIAMDFWASLEHQLHYKSTGDPKIAASLTGELKECSETISGIDQKMQDMFKKINLL
;
A
#
# COMPACT_ATOMS: atom_id res chain seq x y z
N PHE A 1 26.96 -6.18 -11.44
CA PHE A 1 26.82 -6.23 -9.98
C PHE A 1 26.13 -4.95 -9.53
N TYR A 2 24.88 -5.06 -9.01
CA TYR A 2 24.20 -3.92 -8.38
C TYR A 2 24.83 -3.64 -7.02
N SER A 3 25.13 -2.36 -6.75
CA SER A 3 25.33 -1.90 -5.37
C SER A 3 23.99 -1.69 -4.68
N PHE A 4 23.94 -1.65 -3.35
CA PHE A 4 22.71 -1.29 -2.63
C PHE A 4 22.23 0.13 -2.97
N LEU A 5 23.14 1.04 -3.31
CA LEU A 5 22.81 2.40 -3.74
C LEU A 5 22.10 2.44 -5.11
N GLU A 6 22.58 1.63 -6.08
CA GLU A 6 21.90 1.51 -7.38
C GLU A 6 20.53 0.87 -7.26
N LEU A 7 20.41 -0.11 -6.36
CA LEU A 7 19.13 -0.73 -6.06
C LEU A 7 18.16 0.29 -5.45
N GLU A 8 18.59 1.05 -4.46
CA GLU A 8 17.80 2.10 -3.82
C GLU A 8 17.33 3.15 -4.83
N HIS A 9 18.25 3.64 -5.68
CA HIS A 9 17.93 4.60 -6.73
C HIS A 9 16.89 4.07 -7.73
N LEU A 10 17.00 2.81 -8.14
CA LEU A 10 16.02 2.17 -9.03
C LEU A 10 14.62 2.14 -8.39
N TYR A 11 14.53 1.73 -7.14
CA TYR A 11 13.25 1.63 -6.43
C TYR A 11 12.65 2.99 -6.10
N ASP A 12 13.47 3.98 -5.78
CA ASP A 12 13.03 5.37 -5.57
C ASP A 12 12.46 5.96 -6.86
N SER A 13 13.15 5.76 -7.97
CA SER A 13 12.67 6.17 -9.29
C SER A 13 11.32 5.53 -9.64
N ALA A 14 11.13 4.25 -9.33
CA ALA A 14 9.86 3.57 -9.55
C ALA A 14 8.73 4.14 -8.67
N ILE A 15 9.02 4.47 -7.41
CA ILE A 15 8.07 5.16 -6.51
C ILE A 15 7.63 6.49 -7.12
N GLU A 16 8.56 7.31 -7.60
CA GLU A 16 8.24 8.62 -8.17
C GLU A 16 7.38 8.50 -9.44
N LEU A 17 7.59 7.49 -10.28
CA LEU A 17 6.72 7.23 -11.44
C LEU A 17 5.29 6.88 -11.01
N VAL A 18 5.14 6.03 -10.00
CA VAL A 18 3.82 5.65 -9.46
C VAL A 18 3.12 6.86 -8.83
N LYS A 19 3.83 7.65 -8.01
CA LYS A 19 3.29 8.87 -7.38
C LYS A 19 2.84 9.89 -8.43
N THR A 20 3.65 10.10 -9.46
CA THR A 20 3.32 10.99 -10.57
C THR A 20 2.02 10.56 -11.24
N GLN A 21 1.86 9.26 -11.52
CA GLN A 21 0.66 8.74 -12.14
C GLN A 21 -0.57 8.88 -11.24
N LEU A 22 -0.44 8.63 -9.93
CA LEU A 22 -1.51 8.83 -8.96
C LEU A 22 -1.96 10.31 -8.90
N ASN A 23 -1.01 11.24 -8.91
CA ASN A 23 -1.29 12.67 -8.95
C ASN A 23 -2.00 13.09 -10.24
N ILE A 24 -1.65 12.50 -11.39
CA ILE A 24 -2.35 12.73 -12.65
C ILE A 24 -3.81 12.27 -12.54
N PHE A 25 -4.07 11.09 -12.01
CA PHE A 25 -5.43 10.59 -11.78
C PHE A 25 -6.22 11.50 -10.85
N ASP A 26 -5.64 11.89 -9.72
CA ASP A 26 -6.31 12.74 -8.73
C ASP A 26 -6.67 14.12 -9.32
N ASN A 27 -5.76 14.73 -10.09
CA ASN A 27 -6.00 15.97 -10.79
C ASN A 27 -7.08 15.84 -11.89
N GLU A 28 -7.09 14.75 -12.64
CA GLU A 28 -8.11 14.46 -13.63
C GLU A 28 -9.50 14.32 -13.00
N PHE A 29 -9.60 13.61 -11.87
CA PHE A 29 -10.86 13.52 -11.11
C PHE A 29 -11.32 14.88 -10.59
N SER A 30 -10.38 15.71 -10.11
CA SER A 30 -10.69 17.07 -9.67
C SER A 30 -11.28 17.92 -10.80
N MET A 31 -10.71 17.84 -12.00
CA MET A 31 -11.22 18.57 -13.16
C MET A 31 -12.59 18.05 -13.63
N ARG A 32 -12.79 16.74 -13.69
CA ARG A 32 -14.00 16.13 -14.23
C ARG A 32 -15.16 16.08 -13.25
N PHE A 33 -14.89 15.85 -11.97
CA PHE A 33 -15.89 15.55 -10.96
C PHE A 33 -15.86 16.54 -9.77
N GLN A 34 -15.04 17.59 -9.85
CA GLN A 34 -14.88 18.62 -8.81
C GLN A 34 -14.56 18.04 -7.42
N ARG A 35 -13.86 16.91 -7.37
CA ARG A 35 -13.40 16.29 -6.15
C ARG A 35 -12.10 15.49 -6.35
N ASN A 36 -11.34 15.35 -5.28
CA ASN A 36 -10.14 14.55 -5.23
C ASN A 36 -10.42 13.22 -4.52
N PRO A 37 -10.29 12.07 -5.19
CA PRO A 37 -10.46 10.76 -4.54
C PRO A 37 -9.33 10.42 -3.58
N ILE A 38 -8.14 10.99 -3.78
CA ILE A 38 -6.96 10.73 -2.97
C ILE A 38 -6.83 11.81 -1.91
N HIS A 39 -6.82 11.39 -0.64
CA HIS A 39 -6.58 12.27 0.50
C HIS A 39 -5.09 12.50 0.75
N ASN A 40 -4.27 11.43 0.67
CA ASN A 40 -2.83 11.51 0.88
C ASN A 40 -2.09 10.37 0.17
N ILE A 41 -0.83 10.61 -0.20
CA ILE A 41 0.08 9.62 -0.75
C ILE A 41 1.35 9.62 0.09
N GLU A 42 1.69 8.48 0.65
CA GLU A 42 2.93 8.23 1.38
C GLU A 42 3.77 7.20 0.64
N SER A 43 5.08 7.31 0.75
CA SER A 43 5.98 6.32 0.17
C SER A 43 7.13 6.01 1.10
N ARG A 44 7.69 4.82 0.95
CA ARG A 44 8.88 4.40 1.67
C ARG A 44 9.69 3.41 0.87
N ILE A 45 11.00 3.48 1.05
CA ILE A 45 11.93 2.41 0.69
C ILE A 45 12.27 1.65 1.97
N LYS A 46 12.28 0.33 1.88
CA LYS A 46 12.69 -0.54 2.99
C LYS A 46 14.17 -0.32 3.29
N THR A 47 14.51 -0.06 4.55
CA THR A 47 15.89 0.17 4.95
C THR A 47 16.79 -1.04 4.65
N PRO A 48 18.09 -0.84 4.37
CA PRO A 48 19.04 -1.93 4.13
C PRO A 48 19.01 -2.99 5.24
N GLN A 49 18.91 -2.60 6.51
CA GLN A 49 18.80 -3.52 7.64
C GLN A 49 17.53 -4.38 7.57
N SER A 50 16.41 -3.79 7.16
CA SER A 50 15.14 -4.51 6.98
C SER A 50 15.18 -5.48 5.80
N ILE A 51 15.89 -5.13 4.72
CA ILE A 51 16.12 -6.01 3.56
C ILE A 51 16.97 -7.21 3.97
N VAL A 52 18.12 -6.95 4.62
CA VAL A 52 19.01 -7.99 5.17
C VAL A 52 18.27 -8.94 6.09
N GLY A 53 17.56 -8.40 7.08
CA GLY A 53 16.79 -9.22 8.04
C GLY A 53 15.70 -10.05 7.35
N LYS A 54 15.09 -9.57 6.28
CA LYS A 54 14.09 -10.33 5.53
C LYS A 54 14.72 -11.46 4.70
N LEU A 55 15.86 -11.20 4.05
CA LEU A 55 16.59 -12.22 3.31
C LEU A 55 17.07 -13.34 4.25
N GLN A 56 17.63 -12.98 5.41
CA GLN A 56 18.08 -13.94 6.42
C GLN A 56 16.92 -14.83 6.92
N ARG A 57 15.75 -14.24 7.26
CA ARG A 57 14.56 -15.01 7.67
C ARG A 57 14.06 -15.96 6.59
N LYS A 58 14.31 -15.65 5.32
CA LYS A 58 13.96 -16.52 4.19
C LYS A 58 15.07 -17.51 3.82
N GLY A 59 16.22 -17.52 4.51
CA GLY A 59 17.37 -18.36 4.19
C GLY A 59 18.01 -18.03 2.83
N MET A 60 17.91 -16.77 2.40
CA MET A 60 18.41 -16.32 1.09
C MET A 60 19.75 -15.59 1.24
N PRO A 61 20.62 -15.62 0.20
CA PRO A 61 21.86 -14.86 0.20
C PRO A 61 21.60 -13.37 0.44
N VAL A 62 22.45 -12.72 1.25
CA VAL A 62 22.36 -11.29 1.54
C VAL A 62 23.13 -10.50 0.48
N THR A 63 22.53 -10.40 -0.70
CA THR A 63 23.09 -9.63 -1.84
C THR A 63 22.02 -8.74 -2.46
N PRO A 64 22.39 -7.65 -3.15
CA PRO A 64 21.44 -6.81 -3.88
C PRO A 64 20.64 -7.60 -4.94
N GLU A 65 21.29 -8.53 -5.65
CA GLU A 65 20.65 -9.40 -6.63
C GLU A 65 19.59 -10.31 -5.99
N SER A 66 19.90 -10.88 -4.84
CA SER A 66 18.95 -11.70 -4.08
C SER A 66 17.76 -10.86 -3.60
N ALA A 67 17.99 -9.65 -3.13
CA ALA A 67 16.93 -8.71 -2.75
C ALA A 67 16.02 -8.39 -3.93
N ARG A 68 16.59 -8.03 -5.08
CA ARG A 68 15.86 -7.71 -6.30
C ARG A 68 15.00 -8.88 -6.81
N ASN A 69 15.53 -10.08 -6.79
CA ASN A 69 14.87 -11.26 -7.36
C ASN A 69 13.79 -11.84 -6.44
N ASN A 70 13.90 -11.65 -5.13
CA ASN A 70 13.09 -12.37 -4.16
C ASN A 70 12.19 -11.47 -3.28
N LEU A 71 12.38 -10.15 -3.30
CA LEU A 71 11.58 -9.22 -2.52
C LEU A 71 10.76 -8.32 -3.45
N THR A 72 9.47 -8.22 -3.16
CA THR A 72 8.51 -7.39 -3.94
C THR A 72 8.01 -6.18 -3.16
N ASP A 73 8.54 -5.96 -1.95
CA ASP A 73 8.12 -4.93 -1.00
C ASP A 73 9.28 -4.03 -0.54
N ILE A 74 10.31 -3.88 -1.38
CA ILE A 74 11.40 -2.92 -1.16
C ILE A 74 10.88 -1.50 -1.33
N ALA A 75 10.17 -1.25 -2.43
CA ALA A 75 9.44 -0.01 -2.68
C ALA A 75 7.98 -0.16 -2.25
N GLY A 76 7.48 0.77 -1.46
CA GLY A 76 6.10 0.81 -1.02
C GLY A 76 5.47 2.19 -1.21
N VAL A 77 4.24 2.22 -1.74
CA VAL A 77 3.40 3.41 -1.84
C VAL A 77 2.10 3.14 -1.08
N ARG A 78 1.71 4.06 -0.20
CA ARG A 78 0.42 4.03 0.48
C ARG A 78 -0.45 5.14 -0.07
N VAL A 79 -1.63 4.79 -0.54
CA VAL A 79 -2.62 5.72 -1.05
C VAL A 79 -3.80 5.74 -0.08
N ILE A 80 -4.08 6.90 0.48
CA ILE A 80 -5.23 7.11 1.36
C ILE A 80 -6.34 7.75 0.54
N CYS A 81 -7.44 7.03 0.37
CA CYS A 81 -8.61 7.48 -0.37
C CYS A 81 -9.70 8.01 0.56
N CYS A 82 -10.58 8.87 0.02
CA CYS A 82 -11.69 9.42 0.79
C CYS A 82 -12.77 8.37 1.07
N TYR A 83 -13.10 7.54 0.07
CA TYR A 83 -14.20 6.56 0.16
C TYR A 83 -13.77 5.18 -0.34
N ILE A 84 -14.56 4.16 0.01
CA ILE A 84 -14.29 2.76 -0.38
C ILE A 84 -14.29 2.59 -1.90
N ASP A 85 -15.24 3.20 -2.60
CA ASP A 85 -15.32 3.11 -4.07
C ASP A 85 -14.09 3.75 -4.75
N ASP A 86 -13.48 4.77 -4.15
CA ASP A 86 -12.27 5.41 -4.66
C ASP A 86 -11.07 4.45 -4.65
N ILE A 87 -11.01 3.54 -3.65
CA ILE A 87 -9.96 2.52 -3.59
C ILE A 87 -9.99 1.67 -4.86
N TYR A 88 -11.18 1.17 -5.22
CA TYR A 88 -11.33 0.31 -6.39
C TYR A 88 -11.12 1.08 -7.69
N ALA A 89 -11.63 2.32 -7.78
CA ALA A 89 -11.42 3.16 -8.95
C ALA A 89 -9.93 3.43 -9.21
N ILE A 90 -9.15 3.77 -8.18
CA ILE A 90 -7.70 3.98 -8.30
C ILE A 90 -6.98 2.66 -8.61
N ALA A 91 -7.39 1.54 -8.00
CA ALA A 91 -6.80 0.23 -8.29
C ALA A 91 -7.02 -0.20 -9.74
N ASP A 92 -8.23 0.01 -10.28
CA ASP A 92 -8.57 -0.29 -11.68
C ASP A 92 -7.75 0.58 -12.64
N LEU A 93 -7.65 1.90 -12.40
CA LEU A 93 -6.83 2.80 -13.21
C LEU A 93 -5.34 2.40 -13.23
N LEU A 94 -4.79 1.96 -12.11
CA LEU A 94 -3.41 1.48 -12.04
C LEU A 94 -3.24 0.13 -12.76
N THR A 95 -4.26 -0.74 -12.70
CA THR A 95 -4.24 -2.05 -13.36
C THR A 95 -4.33 -1.92 -14.88
N ASP A 96 -5.17 -1.01 -15.35
CA ASP A 96 -5.40 -0.76 -16.78
C ASP A 96 -4.30 0.13 -17.41
N HIS A 97 -3.40 0.68 -16.60
CA HIS A 97 -2.34 1.57 -17.09
C HIS A 97 -1.33 0.80 -17.94
N SER A 98 -1.21 1.18 -19.21
CA SER A 98 -0.42 0.44 -20.22
C SER A 98 1.08 0.31 -19.91
N ALA A 99 1.64 1.21 -19.09
CA ALA A 99 3.05 1.19 -18.72
C ALA A 99 3.36 0.27 -17.52
N PHE A 100 2.37 -0.04 -16.68
CA PHE A 100 2.57 -0.89 -15.51
C PHE A 100 2.06 -2.30 -15.76
N GLN A 101 2.71 -3.29 -15.19
CA GLN A 101 2.24 -4.67 -15.25
C GLN A 101 1.80 -5.13 -13.88
N LEU A 102 0.53 -5.52 -13.76
CA LEU A 102 0.02 -6.11 -12.54
C LEU A 102 0.65 -7.48 -12.29
N ARG A 103 1.27 -7.65 -11.12
CA ARG A 103 1.86 -8.91 -10.67
C ARG A 103 0.96 -9.66 -9.70
N LYS A 104 0.32 -8.93 -8.76
CA LYS A 104 -0.46 -9.54 -7.68
C LYS A 104 -1.47 -8.57 -7.08
N ILE A 105 -2.62 -9.11 -6.65
CA ILE A 105 -3.62 -8.42 -5.82
C ILE A 105 -3.90 -9.24 -4.57
N LYS A 106 -4.14 -8.54 -3.45
CA LYS A 106 -4.74 -9.06 -2.22
C LYS A 106 -5.74 -8.06 -1.69
N ASP A 107 -7.00 -8.42 -1.72
CA ASP A 107 -8.11 -7.59 -1.23
C ASP A 107 -8.45 -7.98 0.22
N TYR A 108 -7.83 -7.28 1.17
CA TYR A 108 -8.14 -7.41 2.59
C TYR A 108 -9.33 -6.54 3.03
N ILE A 109 -9.99 -5.83 2.11
CA ILE A 109 -11.25 -5.15 2.39
C ILE A 109 -12.38 -6.16 2.37
N LYS A 110 -12.42 -7.00 1.32
CA LYS A 110 -13.37 -8.11 1.19
C LYS A 110 -13.06 -9.28 2.12
N ASN A 111 -11.77 -9.57 2.32
CA ASN A 111 -11.28 -10.67 3.15
C ASN A 111 -10.30 -10.15 4.21
N PRO A 112 -10.78 -9.53 5.30
CA PRO A 112 -9.94 -8.97 6.35
C PRO A 112 -9.03 -10.01 7.00
N LYS A 113 -7.88 -9.57 7.50
CA LYS A 113 -7.02 -10.43 8.30
C LYS A 113 -7.69 -10.77 9.64
N PRO A 114 -7.23 -11.83 10.35
CA PRO A 114 -7.82 -12.26 11.63
C PRO A 114 -7.87 -11.18 12.71
N ASN A 115 -6.94 -10.23 12.70
CA ASN A 115 -6.92 -9.08 13.61
C ASN A 115 -7.84 -7.92 13.19
N GLY A 116 -8.53 -8.03 12.07
CA GLY A 116 -9.39 -6.97 11.54
C GLY A 116 -8.73 -6.04 10.53
N TYR A 117 -7.44 -6.22 10.19
CA TYR A 117 -6.74 -5.39 9.21
C TYR A 117 -7.43 -5.40 7.85
N ARG A 118 -7.69 -4.20 7.31
CA ARG A 118 -8.30 -3.95 6.00
C ARG A 118 -7.41 -3.05 5.15
N SER A 119 -7.20 -3.42 3.92
CA SER A 119 -6.48 -2.64 2.90
C SER A 119 -6.55 -3.37 1.56
N PHE A 120 -6.52 -2.65 0.46
CA PHE A 120 -6.31 -3.23 -0.87
C PHE A 120 -4.81 -3.19 -1.19
N HIS A 121 -4.22 -4.34 -1.49
CA HIS A 121 -2.80 -4.46 -1.81
C HIS A 121 -2.63 -4.90 -3.26
N MET A 122 -1.74 -4.24 -3.97
CA MET A 122 -1.31 -4.68 -5.28
C MET A 122 0.21 -4.55 -5.42
N ILE A 123 0.78 -5.37 -6.29
CA ILE A 123 2.18 -5.28 -6.69
C ILE A 123 2.20 -5.01 -8.17
N LEU A 124 2.82 -3.89 -8.54
CA LEU A 124 3.03 -3.49 -9.93
C LEU A 124 4.50 -3.62 -10.30
N ASP A 125 4.78 -4.16 -11.47
CA ASP A 125 6.07 -4.06 -12.13
C ASP A 125 6.15 -2.74 -12.89
N VAL A 126 7.00 -1.86 -12.41
CA VAL A 126 7.16 -0.50 -12.93
C VAL A 126 8.41 -0.42 -13.79
N PRO A 127 8.30 -0.08 -15.07
CA PRO A 127 9.45 0.13 -15.93
C PRO A 127 10.11 1.48 -15.63
N VAL A 128 11.38 1.44 -15.32
CA VAL A 128 12.23 2.61 -15.10
C VAL A 128 13.23 2.69 -16.23
N TYR A 129 13.28 3.82 -16.94
CA TYR A 129 14.22 4.04 -18.03
C TYR A 129 15.47 4.75 -17.48
N MET A 130 16.50 3.95 -17.20
CA MET A 130 17.79 4.42 -16.73
C MET A 130 18.69 4.79 -17.91
N SER A 131 19.82 5.48 -17.66
CA SER A 131 20.79 5.85 -18.70
C SER A 131 21.39 4.65 -19.45
N ASN A 132 21.45 3.50 -18.80
CA ASN A 132 21.98 2.25 -19.35
C ASN A 132 20.90 1.31 -19.91
N GLY A 133 19.62 1.69 -19.88
CA GLY A 133 18.52 0.93 -20.43
C GLY A 133 17.27 0.86 -19.53
N LYS A 134 16.33 0.01 -19.96
CA LYS A 134 15.09 -0.22 -19.23
C LYS A 134 15.30 -1.26 -18.12
N GLU A 135 14.90 -0.89 -16.92
CA GLU A 135 14.87 -1.76 -15.75
C GLU A 135 13.42 -1.92 -15.24
N ILE A 136 13.15 -3.00 -14.53
CA ILE A 136 11.84 -3.25 -13.90
C ILE A 136 12.01 -3.31 -12.39
N ALA A 137 11.20 -2.52 -11.68
CA ALA A 137 11.14 -2.56 -10.21
C ALA A 137 9.74 -2.89 -9.73
N PRO A 138 9.54 -3.91 -8.88
CA PRO A 138 8.26 -4.14 -8.22
C PRO A 138 7.99 -3.07 -7.16
N VAL A 139 6.78 -2.51 -7.18
CA VAL A 139 6.28 -1.56 -6.18
C VAL A 139 5.06 -2.15 -5.52
N GLU A 140 5.07 -2.28 -4.19
CA GLU A 140 3.88 -2.63 -3.41
C GLU A 140 3.04 -1.38 -3.18
N ILE A 141 1.78 -1.41 -3.60
CA ILE A 141 0.83 -0.32 -3.39
C ILE A 141 -0.24 -0.80 -2.42
N GLN A 142 -0.42 -0.04 -1.33
CA GLN A 142 -1.45 -0.26 -0.33
C GLN A 142 -2.46 0.88 -0.44
N ILE A 143 -3.71 0.54 -0.78
CA ILE A 143 -4.78 1.53 -0.94
C ILE A 143 -5.78 1.33 0.19
N ARG A 144 -6.11 2.40 0.92
CA ARG A 144 -6.96 2.41 2.12
C ARG A 144 -7.88 3.60 2.12
N THR A 145 -8.97 3.54 2.88
CA THR A 145 -9.65 4.76 3.31
C THR A 145 -8.93 5.41 4.48
N ILE A 146 -9.31 6.65 4.80
CA ILE A 146 -8.85 7.36 6.01
C ILE A 146 -9.12 6.52 7.27
N ALA A 147 -10.30 5.90 7.35
CA ALA A 147 -10.71 5.08 8.48
C ALA A 147 -9.86 3.81 8.63
N MET A 148 -9.55 3.14 7.51
CA MET A 148 -8.66 1.97 7.50
C MET A 148 -7.24 2.33 7.91
N ASP A 149 -6.74 3.50 7.49
CA ASP A 149 -5.39 3.96 7.83
C ASP A 149 -5.30 4.38 9.30
N PHE A 150 -6.34 5.02 9.83
CA PHE A 150 -6.46 5.33 11.26
C PHE A 150 -6.29 4.05 12.11
N TRP A 151 -7.07 3.01 11.81
CA TRP A 151 -7.00 1.74 12.55
C TRP A 151 -5.61 1.09 12.42
N ALA A 152 -5.07 0.99 11.20
CA ALA A 152 -3.79 0.33 10.93
C ALA A 152 -2.61 1.05 11.59
N SER A 153 -2.65 2.38 11.70
CA SER A 153 -1.62 3.18 12.34
C SER A 153 -1.57 2.95 13.84
N LEU A 154 -2.74 2.85 14.48
CA LEU A 154 -2.84 2.62 15.93
C LEU A 154 -2.56 1.15 16.28
N GLU A 155 -3.03 0.19 15.50
CA GLU A 155 -2.72 -1.24 15.69
C GLU A 155 -1.20 -1.48 15.71
N HIS A 156 -0.48 -0.89 14.77
CA HIS A 156 0.97 -1.01 14.71
C HIS A 156 1.66 -0.49 15.98
N GLN A 157 1.19 0.63 16.54
CA GLN A 157 1.73 1.20 17.79
C GLN A 157 1.43 0.30 19.00
N LEU A 158 0.21 -0.22 19.10
CA LEU A 158 -0.22 -1.12 20.18
C LEU A 158 0.55 -2.45 20.13
N HIS A 159 0.69 -3.01 18.93
CA HIS A 159 1.42 -4.26 18.75
C HIS A 159 2.91 -4.13 19.12
N TYR A 160 3.55 -3.03 18.74
CA TYR A 160 4.96 -2.77 19.10
C TYR A 160 5.17 -2.65 20.62
N LYS A 161 4.19 -2.09 21.35
CA LYS A 161 4.28 -1.95 22.83
C LYS A 161 3.92 -3.23 23.58
N SER A 162 3.13 -4.15 22.99
CA SER A 162 2.64 -5.38 23.65
C SER A 162 3.56 -6.60 23.49
N THR A 163 4.73 -6.46 22.90
CA THR A 163 5.64 -7.57 22.55
C THR A 163 6.23 -8.36 23.74
N GLY A 164 5.75 -8.14 24.98
CA GLY A 164 6.24 -8.81 26.19
C GLY A 164 5.33 -9.88 26.78
N ASP A 165 4.01 -9.88 26.53
CA ASP A 165 3.07 -10.83 27.14
C ASP A 165 2.10 -11.43 26.09
N PRO A 166 2.17 -12.77 25.84
CA PRO A 166 1.30 -13.45 24.89
C PRO A 166 -0.20 -13.36 25.21
N LYS A 167 -0.57 -13.24 26.48
CA LYS A 167 -1.97 -13.13 26.92
C LYS A 167 -2.53 -11.75 26.58
N ILE A 168 -1.75 -10.71 26.79
CA ILE A 168 -2.12 -9.33 26.42
C ILE A 168 -2.24 -9.22 24.91
N ALA A 169 -1.30 -9.80 24.16
CA ALA A 169 -1.34 -9.79 22.69
C ALA A 169 -2.60 -10.50 22.14
N ALA A 170 -3.03 -11.60 22.74
CA ALA A 170 -4.24 -12.34 22.34
C ALA A 170 -5.52 -11.55 22.65
N SER A 171 -5.61 -10.92 23.82
CA SER A 171 -6.76 -10.06 24.21
C SER A 171 -6.88 -8.87 23.26
N LEU A 172 -5.76 -8.17 23.00
CA LEU A 172 -5.73 -7.03 22.09
C LEU A 172 -6.17 -7.39 20.66
N THR A 173 -5.88 -8.60 20.18
CA THR A 173 -6.30 -9.03 18.84
C THR A 173 -7.83 -9.06 18.71
N GLY A 174 -8.54 -9.53 19.73
CA GLY A 174 -10.01 -9.53 19.76
C GLY A 174 -10.60 -8.12 19.78
N GLU A 175 -10.12 -7.27 20.68
CA GLU A 175 -10.56 -5.87 20.81
C GLU A 175 -10.25 -5.06 19.53
N LEU A 176 -9.09 -5.25 18.93
CA LEU A 176 -8.71 -4.63 17.66
C LEU A 176 -9.64 -5.04 16.52
N LYS A 177 -10.06 -6.31 16.49
CA LYS A 177 -11.02 -6.80 15.51
C LYS A 177 -12.38 -6.12 15.67
N GLU A 178 -12.91 -6.02 16.89
CA GLU A 178 -14.18 -5.33 17.19
C GLU A 178 -14.11 -3.85 16.80
N CYS A 179 -13.01 -3.17 17.12
CA CYS A 179 -12.77 -1.79 16.67
C CYS A 179 -12.76 -1.68 15.15
N SER A 180 -12.09 -2.60 14.44
CA SER A 180 -12.07 -2.62 12.98
C SER A 180 -13.46 -2.81 12.38
N GLU A 181 -14.30 -3.67 12.94
CA GLU A 181 -15.67 -3.88 12.49
C GLU A 181 -16.52 -2.63 12.69
N THR A 182 -16.40 -1.96 13.84
CA THR A 182 -17.09 -0.70 14.13
C THR A 182 -16.68 0.40 13.14
N ILE A 183 -15.38 0.58 12.94
CA ILE A 183 -14.80 1.56 12.00
C ILE A 183 -15.25 1.28 10.57
N SER A 184 -15.25 0.01 10.15
CA SER A 184 -15.74 -0.40 8.84
C SER A 184 -17.23 -0.07 8.63
N GLY A 185 -18.05 -0.20 9.67
CA GLY A 185 -19.44 0.20 9.62
C GLY A 185 -19.63 1.73 9.46
N ILE A 186 -18.78 2.52 10.11
CA ILE A 186 -18.77 3.98 9.94
C ILE A 186 -18.31 4.36 8.54
N ASP A 187 -17.25 3.75 8.06
CA ASP A 187 -16.68 3.99 6.72
C ASP A 187 -17.72 3.71 5.63
N GLN A 188 -18.46 2.59 5.75
CA GLN A 188 -19.57 2.28 4.83
C GLN A 188 -20.70 3.31 4.89
N LYS A 189 -21.07 3.79 6.08
CA LYS A 189 -22.08 4.86 6.22
C LYS A 189 -21.65 6.15 5.55
N MET A 190 -20.37 6.52 5.66
CA MET A 190 -19.81 7.70 4.98
C MET A 190 -19.87 7.53 3.45
N GLN A 191 -19.52 6.35 2.94
CA GLN A 191 -19.67 6.00 1.53
C GLN A 191 -21.13 6.12 1.06
N ASP A 192 -22.09 5.63 1.82
CA ASP A 192 -23.52 5.68 1.48
C ASP A 192 -24.06 7.11 1.48
N MET A 193 -23.64 7.94 2.43
CA MET A 193 -23.97 9.37 2.44
C MET A 193 -23.41 10.09 1.23
N PHE A 194 -22.18 9.82 0.85
CA PHE A 194 -21.56 10.37 -0.34
C PHE A 194 -22.33 10.01 -1.62
N LYS A 195 -22.74 8.74 -1.76
CA LYS A 195 -23.57 8.29 -2.90
C LYS A 195 -24.91 9.03 -2.97
N LYS A 196 -25.56 9.25 -1.84
CA LYS A 196 -26.85 9.97 -1.79
C LYS A 196 -26.72 11.43 -2.25
N ILE A 197 -25.64 12.11 -1.89
CA ILE A 197 -25.38 13.49 -2.30
C ILE A 197 -25.15 13.58 -3.82
N ASN A 198 -24.47 12.62 -4.41
CA ASN A 198 -24.17 12.62 -5.85
C ASN A 198 -25.33 12.13 -6.72
N LEU A 199 -26.41 11.65 -6.14
CA LEU A 199 -27.65 11.28 -6.85
C LEU A 199 -28.67 12.43 -6.89
N LEU A 200 -28.41 13.55 -6.20
CA LEU A 200 -29.21 14.78 -6.18
C LEU A 200 -28.63 15.80 -7.17
#